data_fb2187db516b4d08d9986eb6c01d2f6a
#
_entry.id   fb2187db516b4d08d9986eb6c01d2f6a
#
_cell.length_a   1.000
_cell.length_b   1.000
_cell.length_c   1.000
_cell.angle_alpha   90.00
_cell.angle_beta   90.00
_cell.angle_gamma   90.00
#
_symmetry.space_group_name_H-M   'P 1'
#
loop_
_entity.id
_entity.type
_entity.pdbx_description
1 polymer ?
#
loop_
_entity_poly.entity_id
_entity_poly.type
_entity_poly.pdbx_seq_one_letter_code
_entity_poly.pdbx_strand_id
1 'polypeptide(L)'
;MTNKLNRSDYLILDTLHGSNMTDQFHSMTIEEIMEETGNVLGVRMTVYRMVTKLVKLGYLEKGVMDNHATTYYLTNDGRKLFKEDKAE
;
A
#
# COMPACT_ATOMS: atom_id res chain seq x y z
N MET A 1 19.71 -0.40 7.01
CA MET A 1 19.41 -0.17 7.36
C MET A 1 18.29 0.19 7.47
N THR A 2 17.89 0.79 7.46
CA THR A 2 16.71 0.98 7.74
C THR A 2 15.84 1.18 6.68
N ASN A 3 14.64 0.81 6.78
CA ASN A 3 13.64 0.99 5.83
C ASN A 3 13.07 2.33 6.05
N LYS A 4 13.63 3.31 5.39
CA LYS A 4 13.17 4.61 5.56
C LYS A 4 11.95 4.82 4.74
N LEU A 5 10.83 5.04 5.37
CA LEU A 5 9.56 5.33 4.70
C LEU A 5 9.29 6.82 4.81
N ASN A 6 8.91 7.44 3.69
CA ASN A 6 8.60 8.85 3.71
C ASN A 6 7.09 9.02 3.88
N ARG A 7 6.64 10.28 3.91
CA ARG A 7 5.23 10.56 4.15
C ARG A 7 4.32 9.95 3.09
N SER A 8 4.74 9.97 1.85
CA SER A 8 3.92 9.40 0.77
C SER A 8 3.79 7.90 0.92
N ASP A 9 4.87 7.23 1.36
CA ASP A 9 4.82 5.79 1.58
C ASP A 9 3.79 5.47 2.65
N TYR A 10 3.80 6.22 3.75
CA TYR A 10 2.84 5.99 4.82
C TYR A 10 1.41 6.29 4.37
N LEU A 11 1.24 7.25 3.49
CA LEU A 11 -0.10 7.56 2.99
C LEU A 11 -0.67 6.37 2.23
N ILE A 12 0.16 5.71 1.41
CA ILE A 12 -0.28 4.52 0.69
C ILE A 12 -0.65 3.41 1.67
N LEU A 13 0.23 3.17 2.65
CA LEU A 13 -0.01 2.11 3.62
C LEU A 13 -1.27 2.40 4.45
N ASP A 14 -1.45 3.64 4.84
CA ASP A 14 -2.59 4.04 5.63
C ASP A 14 -3.89 3.88 4.85
N THR A 15 -3.84 4.18 3.56
CA THR A 15 -5.00 4.04 2.70
C THR A 15 -5.44 2.58 2.64
N LEU A 16 -4.50 1.68 2.46
CA LEU A 16 -4.82 0.26 2.40
C LEU A 16 -5.27 -0.25 3.77
N HIS A 17 -4.67 0.24 4.82
CA HIS A 17 -5.05 -0.16 6.17
C HIS A 17 -6.48 0.31 6.49
N GLY A 18 -6.77 1.56 6.15
CA GLY A 18 -8.08 2.12 6.44
C GLY A 18 -9.20 1.48 5.65
N SER A 19 -8.87 0.93 4.47
CA SER A 19 -9.86 0.27 3.64
C SER A 19 -9.88 -1.23 3.85
N ASN A 20 -9.12 -1.73 4.83
CA ASN A 20 -9.03 -3.16 5.13
C ASN A 20 -8.58 -4.01 3.95
N MET A 21 -7.67 -3.48 3.17
CA MET A 21 -7.10 -4.20 2.03
C MET A 21 -5.94 -5.03 2.53
N THR A 22 -6.24 -6.15 3.16
CA THR A 22 -5.26 -6.93 3.87
C THR A 22 -5.12 -8.38 3.42
N ASP A 23 -5.72 -8.76 2.32
CA ASP A 23 -5.51 -10.10 1.77
C ASP A 23 -5.63 -10.03 0.25
N GLN A 24 -5.34 -11.15 -0.41
CA GLN A 24 -5.27 -11.14 -1.87
C GLN A 24 -6.59 -10.85 -2.56
N PHE A 25 -7.70 -11.04 -1.86
CA PHE A 25 -9.00 -10.78 -2.46
C PHE A 25 -9.51 -9.38 -2.12
N HIS A 26 -8.93 -8.75 -1.09
CA HIS A 26 -9.26 -7.39 -0.71
C HIS A 26 -8.00 -6.56 -0.93
N SER A 27 -7.86 -6.06 -2.14
CA SER A 27 -6.65 -5.39 -2.58
C SER A 27 -7.01 -4.29 -3.57
N MET A 28 -6.09 -3.38 -3.83
CA MET A 28 -6.34 -2.22 -4.70
C MET A 28 -5.37 -2.16 -5.84
N THR A 29 -5.87 -1.69 -6.99
CA THR A 29 -5.00 -1.40 -8.13
C THR A 29 -4.30 -0.07 -7.89
N ILE A 30 -3.30 0.23 -8.70
CA ILE A 30 -2.62 1.52 -8.63
C ILE A 30 -3.61 2.67 -8.82
N GLU A 31 -4.52 2.53 -9.78
CA GLU A 31 -5.51 3.57 -10.04
C GLU A 31 -6.40 3.81 -8.84
N GLU A 32 -6.78 2.75 -8.16
CA GLU A 32 -7.62 2.88 -6.97
C GLU A 32 -6.86 3.55 -5.84
N ILE A 33 -5.58 3.22 -5.69
CA ILE A 33 -4.75 3.85 -4.68
C ILE A 33 -4.64 5.35 -4.97
N MET A 34 -4.44 5.71 -6.25
CA MET A 34 -4.35 7.11 -6.63
C MET A 34 -5.64 7.85 -6.31
N GLU A 35 -6.75 7.22 -6.61
CA GLU A 35 -8.04 7.83 -6.38
C GLU A 35 -8.32 8.02 -4.90
N GLU A 36 -8.05 7.00 -4.11
CA GLU A 36 -8.29 7.06 -2.67
C GLU A 36 -7.38 8.05 -1.97
N THR A 37 -6.23 8.34 -2.52
CA THR A 37 -5.32 9.31 -1.92
C THR A 37 -5.54 10.71 -2.49
N GLY A 38 -6.59 10.90 -3.29
CA GLY A 38 -6.90 12.21 -3.83
C GLY A 38 -5.91 12.71 -4.85
N ASN A 39 -5.20 11.78 -5.47
CA ASN A 39 -4.21 12.10 -6.50
C ASN A 39 -3.09 13.02 -6.03
N VAL A 40 -2.81 13.01 -4.73
CA VAL A 40 -1.74 13.86 -4.21
C VAL A 40 -0.35 13.24 -4.33
N LEU A 41 -0.28 11.97 -4.74
CA LEU A 41 1.00 11.28 -4.80
C LEU A 41 1.79 11.54 -6.08
N GLY A 42 1.15 12.09 -7.07
CA GLY A 42 1.81 12.37 -8.34
C GLY A 42 1.28 11.50 -9.45
N VAL A 43 2.05 11.37 -10.54
CA VAL A 43 1.59 10.61 -11.69
C VAL A 43 1.70 9.12 -11.42
N ARG A 44 1.04 8.36 -12.27
CA ARG A 44 0.94 6.92 -12.10
C ARG A 44 2.29 6.22 -11.96
N MET A 45 3.26 6.63 -12.76
CA MET A 45 4.57 6.00 -12.69
C MET A 45 5.24 6.22 -11.33
N THR A 46 5.05 7.41 -10.75
CA THR A 46 5.59 7.70 -9.44
C THR A 46 4.95 6.80 -8.39
N VAL A 47 3.63 6.64 -8.47
CA VAL A 47 2.91 5.78 -7.53
C VAL A 47 3.35 4.33 -7.70
N TYR A 48 3.52 3.90 -8.94
CA TYR A 48 3.97 2.54 -9.22
C TYR A 48 5.33 2.27 -8.57
N ARG A 49 6.23 3.25 -8.67
CA ARG A 49 7.56 3.08 -8.07
C ARG A 49 7.48 3.00 -6.55
N MET A 50 6.62 3.80 -5.94
CA MET A 50 6.45 3.74 -4.50
C MET A 50 5.88 2.41 -4.06
N VAL A 51 4.86 1.93 -4.77
CA VAL A 51 4.23 0.66 -4.44
C VAL A 51 5.23 -0.48 -4.62
N THR A 52 6.02 -0.44 -5.70
CA THR A 52 7.02 -1.48 -5.95
C THR A 52 8.05 -1.50 -4.83
N LYS A 53 8.46 -0.32 -4.35
CA LYS A 53 9.40 -0.25 -3.25
C LYS A 53 8.79 -0.90 -2.00
N LEU A 54 7.53 -0.62 -1.72
CA LEU A 54 6.87 -1.17 -0.54
C LEU A 54 6.71 -2.69 -0.65
N VAL A 55 6.51 -3.20 -1.85
CA VAL A 55 6.46 -4.64 -2.06
C VAL A 55 7.83 -5.25 -1.74
N LYS A 56 8.90 -4.62 -2.21
CA LYS A 56 10.22 -5.13 -1.95
C LYS A 56 10.58 -5.09 -0.47
N LEU A 57 10.05 -4.13 0.26
CA LEU A 57 10.31 -4.02 1.68
C LEU A 57 9.44 -4.97 2.50
N GLY A 58 8.49 -5.63 1.86
CA GLY A 58 7.64 -6.59 2.55
C GLY A 58 6.40 -6.02 3.19
N TYR A 59 6.10 -4.75 2.96
CA TYR A 59 4.92 -4.14 3.54
C TYR A 59 3.67 -4.29 2.68
N LEU A 60 3.86 -4.52 1.39
CA LEU A 60 2.75 -4.79 0.47
C LEU A 60 3.02 -6.07 -0.27
N GLU A 61 1.97 -6.67 -0.80
CA GLU A 61 2.11 -7.86 -1.61
C GLU A 61 1.07 -7.81 -2.71
N LYS A 62 1.34 -8.50 -3.81
CA LYS A 62 0.42 -8.51 -4.94
C LYS A 62 -0.73 -9.44 -4.66
N GLY A 63 -1.93 -8.99 -4.98
CA GLY A 63 -3.13 -9.79 -4.83
C GLY A 63 -3.58 -10.34 -6.15
N VAL A 64 -4.87 -10.65 -6.26
CA VAL A 64 -5.41 -11.19 -7.51
C VAL A 64 -5.46 -10.08 -8.53
N MET A 65 -5.46 -10.46 -9.80
CA MET A 65 -5.54 -9.47 -10.85
C MET A 65 -6.98 -9.08 -11.07
N ASP A 66 -7.17 -7.80 -11.38
CA ASP A 66 -8.50 -7.27 -11.62
C ASP A 66 -8.46 -6.68 -13.02
N ASN A 67 -9.09 -7.34 -13.99
CA ASN A 67 -9.11 -6.85 -15.37
C ASN A 67 -7.71 -6.58 -15.90
N HIS A 68 -6.81 -7.50 -15.72
CA HIS A 68 -5.43 -7.40 -16.17
C HIS A 68 -4.60 -6.38 -15.38
N ALA A 69 -5.15 -5.79 -14.33
CA ALA A 69 -4.39 -4.88 -13.51
C ALA A 69 -3.96 -5.60 -12.24
N THR A 70 -2.71 -5.40 -11.84
CA THR A 70 -2.21 -5.99 -10.61
C THR A 70 -2.80 -5.23 -9.44
N THR A 71 -3.20 -5.96 -8.40
CA THR A 71 -3.69 -5.35 -7.18
C THR A 71 -2.66 -5.55 -6.09
N TYR A 72 -2.77 -4.77 -5.01
CA TYR A 72 -1.83 -4.82 -3.91
C TYR A 72 -2.58 -4.78 -2.59
N TYR A 73 -2.04 -5.45 -1.58
CA TYR A 73 -2.65 -5.43 -0.26
C TYR A 73 -1.59 -5.30 0.82
N LEU A 74 -2.01 -4.91 2.01
CA LEU A 74 -1.12 -4.68 3.12
C LEU A 74 -0.79 -6.01 3.79
N THR A 75 0.48 -6.30 3.97
CA THR A 75 0.92 -7.55 4.60
C THR A 75 0.85 -7.42 6.11
N ASN A 76 1.12 -8.52 6.81
CA ASN A 76 1.17 -8.48 8.26
C ASN A 76 2.24 -7.52 8.74
N ASP A 77 3.39 -7.48 8.06
CA ASP A 77 4.45 -6.56 8.43
C ASP A 77 4.00 -5.12 8.23
N GLY A 78 3.26 -4.85 7.16
CA GLY A 78 2.74 -3.53 6.93
C GLY A 78 1.72 -3.14 7.99
N ARG A 79 0.89 -4.09 8.41
CA ARG A 79 -0.11 -3.84 9.44
C ARG A 79 0.53 -3.53 10.78
N LYS A 80 1.68 -4.11 11.06
CA LYS A 80 2.35 -3.86 12.30
C LYS A 80 2.77 -2.44 12.48
N LEU A 81 2.97 -1.71 11.40
CA LEU A 81 3.34 -0.31 11.48
C LEU A 81 2.23 0.51 12.16
N PHE A 82 0.99 0.03 12.10
CA PHE A 82 -0.12 0.75 12.70
C PHE A 82 -0.56 0.13 14.03
N LYS A 83 -0.23 -1.14 14.24
CA LYS A 83 -0.63 -1.80 15.42
C LYS A 83 -0.01 -1.33 16.67
N GLU A 84 1.20 -0.87 16.59
CA GLU A 84 1.85 -0.47 17.73
C GLU A 84 1.17 0.62 18.43
N ASP A 85 0.40 1.38 17.79
CA ASP A 85 -0.28 2.45 18.42
C ASP A 85 -1.30 1.98 19.37
N LYS A 86 -1.71 0.74 19.31
CA LYS A 86 -2.69 0.27 20.13
C LYS A 86 -2.21 -0.09 21.38
N ALA A 87 -1.19 -0.32 21.48
CA ALA A 87 -0.63 -0.69 22.67
C ALA A 87 -1.44 -0.81 23.72
N GLU A 88 -1.86 -0.88 23.83
CA GLU A 88 -2.42 -1.05 24.67
C GLU A 88 -2.55 -1.31 25.12
#